data_a739803601017781cefd39ceb0b3e999
#
_entry.id   a739803601017781cefd39ceb0b3e999
#
_cell.length_a   1.000
_cell.length_b   1.000
_cell.length_c   1.000
_cell.angle_alpha   90.00
_cell.angle_beta   90.00
_cell.angle_gamma   90.00
#
_symmetry.space_group_name_H-M   'P 1'
#
loop_
_entity.id
_entity.type
_entity.pdbx_description
1 polymer ?
#
loop_
_entity_poly.entity_id
_entity_poly.type
_entity_poly.pdbx_seq_one_letter_code
_entity_poly.pdbx_strand_id
1 'polypeptide(L)'
;MIPAAKSPPTSSAIVAYMTAHIAWLIPLSRRVFWTTILMSLAAAPFASAQDASNWDGQAHSAARLIAGATSKNQDAAFLRAGIEIRLDPGWQTYWRDPGDSGTPPTFDFSGSENVKSVNVLWPAPERFPDGAGGNSIGYRNNVILPLHVVPVEGAKQTALRLKLEYDVCSKICIPVESNLALNLSGDGAENAAIERAEIRVPRPVALGQQARTEAVRERAQPAAGQDAAGQGADQHREPLAILGLHRQPGDAHDRVVVDVAAPTGVPVDLFVEGPTPDWSLPLPQQGAADGTVRHFEFELEGLPPDAKAEGAALTLTAVSCDDAIEVTAHLD
;
A
#
# COMPACT_ATOMS: atom_id res chain seq x y z
N MET A 1 58.33 7.48 45.43
CA MET A 1 58.26 7.61 46.91
C MET A 1 56.97 7.02 47.39
N ILE A 2 57.04 5.90 48.05
CA ILE A 2 56.01 5.19 48.83
C ILE A 2 56.16 5.77 50.27
N PRO A 3 55.12 5.85 51.09
CA PRO A 3 54.59 4.71 51.83
C PRO A 3 53.03 4.79 52.07
N ALA A 4 52.35 3.66 52.06
CA ALA A 4 52.15 2.63 53.09
C ALA A 4 51.07 2.95 54.15
N ALA A 5 49.96 2.21 54.03
CA ALA A 5 49.36 1.26 54.96
C ALA A 5 48.98 1.68 56.37
N LYS A 6 47.72 1.39 56.76
CA LYS A 6 47.39 0.62 57.99
C LYS A 6 45.88 0.39 58.16
N SER A 7 45.49 -0.82 58.31
CA SER A 7 44.31 -1.34 59.05
C SER A 7 44.79 -1.86 60.44
N PRO A 8 43.97 -2.54 61.26
CA PRO A 8 42.62 -2.36 61.86
C PRO A 8 42.72 -2.17 63.41
N PRO A 9 41.77 -2.44 64.30
CA PRO A 9 41.33 -3.75 64.76
C PRO A 9 39.85 -3.84 65.24
N THR A 10 39.23 -4.98 65.09
CA THR A 10 38.78 -6.04 66.02
C THR A 10 38.31 -5.63 67.45
N SER A 11 37.17 -6.15 67.81
CA SER A 11 36.89 -6.98 69.04
C SER A 11 35.42 -6.89 69.41
N SER A 12 34.63 -7.91 69.32
CA SER A 12 34.39 -9.03 70.30
C SER A 12 33.67 -8.62 71.57
N ALA A 13 32.60 -9.23 71.84
CA ALA A 13 32.27 -10.15 72.94
C ALA A 13 30.86 -9.94 73.49
N ILE A 14 30.03 -10.96 73.44
CA ILE A 14 29.68 -11.94 74.51
C ILE A 14 28.60 -11.41 75.51
N VAL A 15 27.52 -12.17 75.64
CA VAL A 15 27.04 -13.02 76.71
C VAL A 15 25.52 -13.17 76.61
N ALA A 16 24.89 -14.23 76.22
CA ALA A 16 24.52 -15.49 76.86
C ALA A 16 23.54 -15.39 78.11
N TYR A 17 22.63 -16.37 78.05
CA TYR A 17 21.75 -16.88 79.15
C TYR A 17 20.41 -16.13 79.32
N MET A 18 19.25 -16.75 79.47
CA MET A 18 18.85 -18.03 80.12
C MET A 18 17.45 -18.48 79.65
N THR A 19 17.33 -19.76 79.60
CA THR A 19 16.17 -20.65 79.65
C THR A 19 15.01 -20.26 80.52
N ALA A 20 13.79 -20.65 80.15
CA ALA A 20 12.82 -21.37 81.01
C ALA A 20 11.70 -22.00 80.20
N HIS A 21 11.54 -23.28 80.42
CA HIS A 21 10.46 -24.17 79.99
C HIS A 21 9.11 -23.76 80.58
N ILE A 22 8.03 -23.90 79.76
CA ILE A 22 6.74 -24.37 80.25
C ILE A 22 6.07 -25.13 79.14
N ALA A 23 5.98 -26.45 79.29
CA ALA A 23 5.11 -27.32 78.54
C ALA A 23 3.73 -27.25 79.15
N TRP A 24 2.70 -27.05 78.35
CA TRP A 24 1.33 -27.50 78.70
C TRP A 24 0.62 -28.06 77.49
N LEU A 25 0.21 -29.28 77.67
CA LEU A 25 -0.61 -30.13 76.83
C LEU A 25 -1.99 -29.49 76.59
N ILE A 26 -2.45 -29.48 75.35
CA ILE A 26 -3.88 -29.50 74.97
C ILE A 26 -4.05 -30.21 73.59
N PRO A 27 -5.19 -30.88 73.34
CA PRO A 27 -5.27 -32.15 72.63
C PRO A 27 -5.53 -32.04 71.14
N LEU A 28 -5.27 -33.19 70.45
CA LEU A 28 -5.65 -33.50 69.08
C LEU A 28 -7.14 -33.29 68.82
N SER A 29 -7.51 -32.35 67.96
CA SER A 29 -8.65 -32.58 67.04
C SER A 29 -8.69 -31.50 65.94
N ARG A 30 -8.91 -31.98 64.75
CA ARG A 30 -9.16 -31.25 63.50
C ARG A 30 -7.95 -30.75 62.73
N ARG A 31 -7.35 -31.66 62.02
CA ARG A 31 -6.61 -31.37 60.80
C ARG A 31 -7.60 -30.80 59.76
N VAL A 32 -7.68 -29.50 59.65
CA VAL A 32 -8.25 -28.85 58.45
C VAL A 32 -7.09 -28.68 57.49
N PHE A 33 -7.09 -29.53 56.45
CA PHE A 33 -6.26 -29.42 55.29
C PHE A 33 -6.68 -28.13 54.56
N TRP A 34 -5.98 -27.04 54.72
CA TRP A 34 -6.00 -25.92 53.80
C TRP A 34 -5.06 -26.29 52.66
N THR A 35 -5.59 -26.94 51.62
CA THR A 35 -4.97 -27.01 50.31
C THR A 35 -5.10 -25.62 49.68
N THR A 36 -4.08 -24.81 49.81
CA THR A 36 -3.91 -23.64 48.96
C THR A 36 -3.72 -24.12 47.55
N ILE A 37 -4.81 -24.16 46.79
CA ILE A 37 -4.77 -24.25 45.32
C ILE A 37 -4.16 -22.92 44.84
N LEU A 38 -2.86 -22.94 44.59
CA LEU A 38 -2.17 -21.88 43.86
C LEU A 38 -2.65 -22.02 42.41
N MET A 39 -3.76 -21.35 42.10
CA MET A 39 -4.27 -21.22 40.75
C MET A 39 -3.28 -20.35 39.98
N SER A 40 -2.29 -21.02 39.36
CA SER A 40 -1.39 -20.37 38.40
C SER A 40 -2.25 -19.89 37.25
N LEU A 41 -2.66 -18.62 37.31
CA LEU A 41 -3.23 -17.88 36.18
C LEU A 41 -2.11 -17.80 35.16
N ALA A 42 -2.04 -18.79 34.26
CA ALA A 42 -1.21 -18.70 33.07
C ALA A 42 -1.74 -17.48 32.30
N ALA A 43 -1.08 -16.34 32.46
CA ALA A 43 -1.27 -15.20 31.59
C ALA A 43 -0.85 -15.68 30.19
N ALA A 44 -1.83 -16.11 29.39
CA ALA A 44 -1.61 -16.27 27.96
C ALA A 44 -1.06 -14.93 27.46
N PRO A 45 0.08 -14.89 26.77
CA PRO A 45 0.52 -13.65 26.16
C PRO A 45 -0.62 -13.20 25.26
N PHE A 46 -1.21 -12.05 25.57
CA PHE A 46 -2.02 -11.35 24.59
C PHE A 46 -1.10 -11.11 23.42
N ALA A 47 -1.30 -11.84 22.33
CA ALA A 47 -0.66 -11.53 21.07
C ALA A 47 -1.14 -10.12 20.70
N SER A 48 -0.32 -9.12 20.97
CA SER A 48 -0.56 -7.78 20.47
C SER A 48 -0.73 -7.88 18.98
N ALA A 49 -1.85 -7.41 18.46
CA ALA A 49 -2.01 -7.27 17.03
C ALA A 49 -0.83 -6.43 16.53
N GLN A 50 -0.04 -6.98 15.63
CA GLN A 50 1.04 -6.24 15.00
C GLN A 50 0.41 -5.39 13.90
N ASP A 51 0.57 -4.06 13.99
CA ASP A 51 0.08 -3.14 12.96
C ASP A 51 0.90 -3.21 11.67
N ALA A 52 2.11 -3.78 11.74
CA ALA A 52 2.99 -3.99 10.60
C ALA A 52 3.89 -5.22 10.81
N SER A 53 4.30 -5.85 9.72
CA SER A 53 5.37 -6.84 9.74
C SER A 53 6.73 -6.18 9.94
N ASN A 54 7.76 -6.98 10.24
CA ASN A 54 9.12 -6.51 10.14
C ASN A 54 9.44 -6.09 8.70
N TRP A 55 10.35 -5.13 8.56
CA TRP A 55 10.93 -4.79 7.27
C TRP A 55 11.81 -5.93 6.76
N ASP A 56 11.60 -6.33 5.52
CA ASP A 56 12.52 -7.18 4.76
C ASP A 56 13.30 -6.26 3.82
N GLY A 57 14.57 -5.98 4.18
CA GLY A 57 15.42 -5.01 3.49
C GLY A 57 16.44 -5.70 2.61
N GLN A 58 16.41 -5.45 1.32
CA GLN A 58 17.36 -5.99 0.33
C GLN A 58 17.58 -4.96 -0.79
N ALA A 59 18.81 -4.95 -1.33
CA ALA A 59 19.15 -4.31 -2.61
C ALA A 59 18.55 -2.91 -2.83
N HIS A 60 18.85 -1.95 -1.94
CA HIS A 60 18.37 -0.56 -2.01
C HIS A 60 16.86 -0.37 -1.82
N SER A 61 16.19 -1.38 -1.28
CA SER A 61 14.79 -1.33 -0.93
C SER A 61 14.50 -2.07 0.37
N ALA A 62 13.34 -1.81 0.94
CA ALA A 62 12.77 -2.60 2.02
C ALA A 62 11.26 -2.67 1.83
N ALA A 63 10.69 -3.86 2.05
CA ALA A 63 9.25 -4.07 1.98
C ALA A 63 8.69 -4.53 3.33
N ARG A 64 7.45 -4.21 3.63
CA ARG A 64 6.67 -4.73 4.76
C ARG A 64 5.19 -4.77 4.46
N LEU A 65 4.47 -5.60 5.20
CA LEU A 65 3.01 -5.54 5.28
C LEU A 65 2.58 -4.59 6.40
N ILE A 66 1.51 -3.85 6.18
CA ILE A 66 0.89 -2.97 7.17
C ILE A 66 -0.60 -3.30 7.28
N ALA A 67 -1.16 -3.17 8.49
CA ALA A 67 -2.56 -3.47 8.78
C ALA A 67 -3.39 -2.19 8.97
N GLY A 68 -4.57 -2.19 8.38
CA GLY A 68 -5.57 -1.15 8.53
C GLY A 68 -6.86 -1.67 9.19
N ALA A 69 -7.89 -0.85 9.15
CA ALA A 69 -9.20 -1.16 9.72
C ALA A 69 -10.04 -2.04 8.79
N THR A 70 -11.04 -2.70 9.39
CA THR A 70 -12.12 -3.33 8.62
C THR A 70 -12.93 -2.26 7.91
N SER A 71 -13.22 -2.48 6.64
CA SER A 71 -14.05 -1.61 5.82
C SER A 71 -15.11 -2.40 5.07
N LYS A 72 -16.00 -1.69 4.39
CA LYS A 72 -17.04 -2.29 3.56
C LYS A 72 -17.14 -1.54 2.24
N ASN A 73 -17.26 -2.28 1.16
CA ASN A 73 -17.77 -1.78 -0.10
C ASN A 73 -19.23 -2.22 -0.28
N GLN A 74 -19.83 -1.96 -1.44
CA GLN A 74 -21.24 -2.28 -1.70
C GLN A 74 -21.55 -3.79 -1.57
N ASP A 75 -20.55 -4.66 -1.79
CA ASP A 75 -20.75 -6.11 -1.90
C ASP A 75 -20.31 -6.89 -0.65
N ALA A 76 -19.25 -6.47 0.03
CA ALA A 76 -18.70 -7.25 1.15
C ALA A 76 -17.84 -6.40 2.11
N ALA A 77 -17.69 -6.90 3.34
CA ALA A 77 -16.67 -6.42 4.25
C ALA A 77 -15.30 -6.99 3.86
N PHE A 78 -14.27 -6.16 4.00
CA PHE A 78 -12.88 -6.53 3.77
C PHE A 78 -11.97 -5.91 4.84
N LEU A 79 -10.82 -6.53 5.03
CA LEU A 79 -9.75 -6.00 5.87
C LEU A 79 -8.83 -5.16 4.99
N ARG A 80 -8.58 -3.91 5.38
CA ARG A 80 -7.54 -3.10 4.77
C ARG A 80 -6.18 -3.59 5.21
N ALA A 81 -5.28 -3.72 4.25
CA ALA A 81 -3.87 -3.94 4.48
C ALA A 81 -3.09 -3.16 3.41
N GLY A 82 -1.78 -3.19 3.46
CA GLY A 82 -0.94 -2.57 2.44
C GLY A 82 0.42 -3.23 2.36
N ILE A 83 1.03 -3.18 1.18
CA ILE A 83 2.44 -3.46 0.97
C ILE A 83 3.15 -2.12 0.93
N GLU A 84 3.98 -1.84 1.92
CA GLU A 84 4.82 -0.65 1.93
C GLU A 84 6.21 -1.00 1.41
N ILE A 85 6.64 -0.32 0.33
CA ILE A 85 7.97 -0.47 -0.26
C ILE A 85 8.69 0.86 -0.10
N ARG A 86 9.85 0.86 0.53
CA ARG A 86 10.78 1.98 0.61
C ARG A 86 11.94 1.75 -0.32
N LEU A 87 12.34 2.80 -1.00
CA LEU A 87 13.45 2.80 -1.95
C LEU A 87 14.50 3.81 -1.49
N ASP A 88 15.76 3.47 -1.66
CA ASP A 88 16.85 4.41 -1.46
C ASP A 88 16.73 5.60 -2.44
N PRO A 89 17.26 6.78 -2.10
CA PRO A 89 17.23 7.93 -3.00
C PRO A 89 17.83 7.61 -4.39
N GLY A 90 17.07 7.93 -5.44
CA GLY A 90 17.45 7.67 -6.83
C GLY A 90 17.16 6.26 -7.34
N TRP A 91 16.53 5.42 -6.51
CA TRP A 91 16.00 4.12 -6.92
C TRP A 91 14.50 4.19 -7.16
N GLN A 92 14.00 3.29 -8.00
CA GLN A 92 12.62 3.18 -8.45
C GLN A 92 12.19 1.73 -8.55
N THR A 93 10.87 1.50 -8.49
CA THR A 93 10.25 0.20 -8.77
C THR A 93 9.08 0.40 -9.73
N TYR A 94 8.53 -0.68 -10.26
CA TYR A 94 7.63 -0.63 -11.39
C TYR A 94 6.15 -0.69 -10.98
N TRP A 95 5.31 -0.14 -11.84
CA TRP A 95 3.87 -0.29 -11.81
C TRP A 95 3.46 -1.62 -12.43
N ARG A 96 2.16 -1.92 -12.46
CA ARG A 96 1.60 -3.14 -13.08
C ARG A 96 1.88 -3.22 -14.59
N ASP A 97 2.03 -2.09 -15.25
CA ASP A 97 2.61 -1.96 -16.58
C ASP A 97 3.90 -1.14 -16.45
N PRO A 98 5.07 -1.74 -16.68
CA PRO A 98 6.36 -1.08 -16.42
C PRO A 98 6.78 -0.11 -17.53
N GLY A 99 6.04 -0.01 -18.66
CA GLY A 99 6.38 0.79 -19.83
C GLY A 99 7.41 0.10 -20.73
N ASP A 100 8.31 0.90 -21.34
CA ASP A 100 9.28 0.41 -22.34
C ASP A 100 10.32 -0.54 -21.74
N SER A 101 10.49 -0.54 -20.42
CA SER A 101 11.48 -1.39 -19.75
C SER A 101 11.07 -1.74 -18.33
N GLY A 102 11.49 -2.91 -17.85
CA GLY A 102 11.28 -3.39 -16.48
C GLY A 102 10.37 -4.62 -16.42
N THR A 103 10.13 -5.05 -15.17
CA THR A 103 9.26 -6.20 -14.88
C THR A 103 8.22 -5.81 -13.84
N PRO A 104 6.94 -6.07 -14.06
CA PRO A 104 5.91 -5.78 -13.07
C PRO A 104 6.12 -6.64 -11.82
N PRO A 105 5.79 -6.13 -10.62
CA PRO A 105 5.82 -6.93 -9.41
C PRO A 105 4.86 -8.11 -9.46
N THR A 106 5.25 -9.24 -8.86
CA THR A 106 4.41 -10.41 -8.69
C THR A 106 4.09 -10.66 -7.22
N PHE A 107 2.90 -11.16 -6.94
CA PHE A 107 2.37 -11.35 -5.59
C PHE A 107 1.84 -12.77 -5.44
N ASP A 108 2.45 -13.57 -4.58
CA ASP A 108 1.92 -14.87 -4.20
C ASP A 108 1.41 -14.84 -2.75
N PHE A 109 0.10 -14.92 -2.60
CA PHE A 109 -0.61 -15.00 -1.32
C PHE A 109 -1.05 -16.41 -0.94
N SER A 110 -0.62 -17.44 -1.67
CA SER A 110 -1.09 -18.83 -1.50
C SER A 110 -0.82 -19.40 -0.11
N GLY A 111 0.19 -18.90 0.60
CA GLY A 111 0.51 -19.29 1.97
C GLY A 111 -0.39 -18.66 3.06
N SER A 112 -1.36 -17.83 2.70
CA SER A 112 -2.23 -17.13 3.65
C SER A 112 -3.29 -18.04 4.25
N GLU A 113 -3.73 -17.71 5.48
CA GLU A 113 -4.76 -18.47 6.20
C GLU A 113 -6.03 -17.62 6.37
N ASN A 114 -7.20 -18.23 6.18
CA ASN A 114 -8.50 -17.56 6.23
C ASN A 114 -8.65 -16.40 5.21
N VAL A 115 -8.00 -16.50 4.06
CA VAL A 115 -8.07 -15.51 2.96
C VAL A 115 -8.84 -16.12 1.80
N LYS A 116 -9.94 -15.48 1.40
CA LYS A 116 -10.73 -15.83 0.20
C LYS A 116 -10.14 -15.18 -1.04
N SER A 117 -9.80 -13.90 -0.94
CA SER A 117 -9.19 -13.14 -2.05
C SER A 117 -8.41 -11.94 -1.51
N VAL A 118 -7.40 -11.53 -2.26
CA VAL A 118 -6.66 -10.28 -2.07
C VAL A 118 -6.75 -9.51 -3.37
N ASN A 119 -7.22 -8.25 -3.29
CA ASN A 119 -7.17 -7.32 -4.40
C ASN A 119 -6.08 -6.30 -4.12
N VAL A 120 -5.06 -6.24 -4.99
CA VAL A 120 -3.98 -5.25 -4.93
C VAL A 120 -4.42 -4.02 -5.69
N LEU A 121 -4.42 -2.87 -5.02
CA LEU A 121 -4.73 -1.59 -5.62
C LEU A 121 -3.44 -0.86 -6.00
N TRP A 122 -3.48 -0.16 -7.13
CA TRP A 122 -2.33 0.49 -7.71
C TRP A 122 -2.51 2.01 -7.67
N PRO A 123 -1.80 2.73 -6.79
CA PRO A 123 -1.78 4.19 -6.85
C PRO A 123 -1.31 4.68 -8.22
N ALA A 124 -1.74 5.87 -8.58
CA ALA A 124 -1.31 6.50 -9.85
C ALA A 124 0.21 6.50 -9.96
N PRO A 125 0.77 5.99 -11.07
CA PRO A 125 2.20 5.90 -11.29
C PRO A 125 2.80 7.23 -11.77
N GLU A 126 4.13 7.25 -11.87
CA GLU A 126 4.91 8.29 -12.51
C GLU A 126 5.64 7.71 -13.73
N ARG A 127 5.82 8.55 -14.77
CA ARG A 127 6.70 8.25 -15.91
C ARG A 127 8.08 8.82 -15.64
N PHE A 128 9.12 8.06 -15.94
CA PHE A 128 10.50 8.51 -15.81
C PHE A 128 11.40 7.86 -16.87
N PRO A 129 12.45 8.59 -17.35
CA PRO A 129 13.39 8.05 -18.31
C PRO A 129 14.08 6.78 -17.78
N ASP A 130 14.19 5.75 -18.60
CA ASP A 130 14.84 4.48 -18.26
C ASP A 130 16.38 4.51 -18.41
N GLY A 131 16.91 5.58 -19.01
CA GLY A 131 18.33 5.76 -19.28
C GLY A 131 18.82 5.10 -20.58
N ALA A 132 17.96 4.40 -21.30
CA ALA A 132 18.25 3.78 -22.60
C ALA A 132 17.56 4.47 -23.78
N GLY A 133 16.80 5.53 -23.52
CA GLY A 133 16.05 6.33 -24.49
C GLY A 133 14.55 6.10 -24.46
N GLY A 134 14.07 5.15 -23.66
CA GLY A 134 12.67 4.90 -23.36
C GLY A 134 12.24 5.46 -22.00
N ASN A 135 11.05 5.08 -21.57
CA ASN A 135 10.48 5.47 -20.29
C ASN A 135 9.97 4.25 -19.52
N SER A 136 10.20 4.28 -18.22
CA SER A 136 9.60 3.34 -17.29
C SER A 136 8.40 3.98 -16.60
N ILE A 137 7.48 3.15 -16.13
CA ILE A 137 6.30 3.55 -15.34
C ILE A 137 6.41 2.89 -13.96
N GLY A 138 6.25 3.67 -12.90
CA GLY A 138 6.35 3.11 -11.56
C GLY A 138 6.37 4.14 -10.46
N TYR A 139 7.18 3.86 -9.43
CA TYR A 139 7.22 4.63 -8.20
C TYR A 139 8.65 4.93 -7.76
N ARG A 140 8.81 6.08 -7.11
CA ARG A 140 10.07 6.52 -6.49
C ARG A 140 9.88 6.73 -5.00
N ASN A 141 10.99 6.66 -4.24
CA ASN A 141 11.04 6.88 -2.80
C ASN A 141 10.25 5.86 -1.98
N ASN A 142 8.96 6.08 -1.80
CA ASN A 142 8.10 5.25 -0.97
C ASN A 142 6.73 5.07 -1.63
N VAL A 143 6.26 3.82 -1.70
CA VAL A 143 4.92 3.51 -2.18
C VAL A 143 4.22 2.56 -1.21
N ILE A 144 2.94 2.77 -1.03
CA ILE A 144 2.04 1.83 -0.39
C ILE A 144 1.07 1.34 -1.46
N LEU A 145 1.08 0.04 -1.73
CA LEU A 145 0.07 -0.63 -2.54
C LEU A 145 -1.03 -1.10 -1.59
N PRO A 146 -2.22 -0.48 -1.59
CA PRO A 146 -3.31 -0.90 -0.72
C PRO A 146 -3.81 -2.28 -1.10
N LEU A 147 -4.23 -3.05 -0.08
CA LEU A 147 -4.79 -4.37 -0.24
C LEU A 147 -6.20 -4.41 0.34
N HIS A 148 -7.15 -4.93 -0.43
CA HIS A 148 -8.46 -5.32 0.07
C HIS A 148 -8.47 -6.85 0.26
N VAL A 149 -8.44 -7.28 1.51
CA VAL A 149 -8.38 -8.71 1.88
C VAL A 149 -9.74 -9.17 2.34
N VAL A 150 -10.34 -10.10 1.59
CA VAL A 150 -11.64 -10.69 1.93
C VAL A 150 -11.38 -11.99 2.69
N PRO A 151 -11.80 -12.10 3.97
CA PRO A 151 -11.65 -13.34 4.72
C PRO A 151 -12.67 -14.40 4.27
N VAL A 152 -12.34 -15.68 4.45
CA VAL A 152 -13.31 -16.79 4.28
C VAL A 152 -14.34 -16.74 5.38
N GLU A 153 -13.91 -16.59 6.63
CA GLU A 153 -14.75 -16.49 7.81
C GLU A 153 -14.39 -15.23 8.61
N GLY A 154 -15.31 -14.27 8.66
CA GLY A 154 -15.06 -12.95 9.25
C GLY A 154 -14.76 -12.97 10.77
N ALA A 155 -15.17 -14.02 11.50
CA ALA A 155 -14.89 -14.15 12.92
C ALA A 155 -13.54 -14.81 13.24
N LYS A 156 -12.88 -15.40 12.25
CA LYS A 156 -11.56 -16.02 12.41
C LYS A 156 -10.45 -15.05 12.10
N GLN A 157 -9.33 -15.21 12.81
CA GLN A 157 -8.11 -14.49 12.52
C GLN A 157 -7.66 -14.75 11.08
N THR A 158 -7.26 -13.69 10.38
CA THR A 158 -6.73 -13.74 9.02
C THR A 158 -5.23 -13.57 9.08
N ALA A 159 -4.46 -14.54 8.59
CA ALA A 159 -3.02 -14.45 8.49
C ALA A 159 -2.63 -14.23 7.02
N LEU A 160 -2.13 -13.04 6.71
CA LEU A 160 -1.64 -12.70 5.38
C LEU A 160 -0.17 -13.10 5.26
N ARG A 161 0.15 -13.88 4.25
CA ARG A 161 1.51 -14.27 3.87
C ARG A 161 1.72 -13.92 2.41
N LEU A 162 2.80 -13.22 2.13
CA LEU A 162 3.12 -12.72 0.80
C LEU A 162 4.55 -13.09 0.44
N LYS A 163 4.71 -13.77 -0.68
CA LYS A 163 5.96 -13.78 -1.44
C LYS A 163 5.84 -12.69 -2.50
N LEU A 164 6.65 -11.66 -2.37
CA LEU A 164 6.71 -10.52 -3.27
C LEU A 164 8.00 -10.60 -4.09
N GLU A 165 7.87 -10.59 -5.41
CA GLU A 165 9.00 -10.45 -6.32
C GLU A 165 8.85 -9.13 -7.08
N TYR A 166 9.89 -8.30 -7.09
CA TYR A 166 9.88 -6.99 -7.73
C TYR A 166 11.28 -6.54 -8.10
N ASP A 167 11.40 -5.70 -9.10
CA ASP A 167 12.68 -5.12 -9.49
C ASP A 167 12.85 -3.74 -8.87
N VAL A 168 14.08 -3.44 -8.46
CA VAL A 168 14.50 -2.09 -8.07
C VAL A 168 15.59 -1.61 -9.00
N CYS A 169 15.40 -0.43 -9.56
CA CYS A 169 16.25 0.07 -10.65
C CYS A 169 16.76 1.48 -10.37
N SER A 170 17.98 1.74 -10.83
CA SER A 170 18.60 3.05 -10.95
C SER A 170 19.40 3.07 -12.26
N LYS A 171 20.73 2.87 -12.22
CA LYS A 171 21.57 2.62 -13.41
C LYS A 171 21.59 1.14 -13.80
N ILE A 172 21.24 0.28 -12.90
CA ILE A 172 21.08 -1.17 -13.07
C ILE A 172 19.75 -1.57 -12.41
N CYS A 173 19.18 -2.68 -12.87
CA CYS A 173 18.01 -3.30 -12.24
C CYS A 173 18.46 -4.53 -11.44
N ILE A 174 17.91 -4.65 -10.25
CA ILE A 174 18.20 -5.74 -9.31
C ILE A 174 16.86 -6.39 -8.93
N PRO A 175 16.68 -7.69 -9.23
CA PRO A 175 15.51 -8.41 -8.77
C PRO A 175 15.57 -8.62 -7.26
N VAL A 176 14.46 -8.41 -6.58
CA VAL A 176 14.29 -8.55 -5.13
C VAL A 176 13.16 -9.51 -4.84
N GLU A 177 13.38 -10.41 -3.90
CA GLU A 177 12.36 -11.28 -3.34
C GLU A 177 12.19 -10.98 -1.85
N SER A 178 10.96 -10.74 -1.40
CA SER A 178 10.62 -10.52 0.00
C SER A 178 9.55 -11.48 0.47
N ASN A 179 9.74 -12.05 1.66
CA ASN A 179 8.80 -12.97 2.29
C ASN A 179 8.20 -12.31 3.55
N LEU A 180 6.95 -11.90 3.45
CA LEU A 180 6.27 -11.08 4.44
C LEU A 180 5.11 -11.84 5.09
N ALA A 181 4.89 -11.61 6.38
CA ALA A 181 3.75 -12.20 7.09
C ALA A 181 3.19 -11.23 8.12
N LEU A 182 1.86 -11.11 8.17
CA LEU A 182 1.14 -10.26 9.11
C LEU A 182 -0.22 -10.84 9.45
N ASN A 183 -0.58 -10.81 10.73
CA ASN A 183 -1.92 -11.16 11.18
C ASN A 183 -2.81 -9.90 11.17
N LEU A 184 -3.95 -10.00 10.49
CA LEU A 184 -4.90 -8.89 10.36
C LEU A 184 -5.99 -9.03 11.41
N SER A 185 -6.15 -8.02 12.27
CA SER A 185 -7.19 -7.92 13.30
C SER A 185 -8.38 -7.07 12.87
N GLY A 186 -8.17 -6.21 11.87
CA GLY A 186 -9.20 -5.29 11.37
C GLY A 186 -9.33 -3.98 12.15
N ASP A 187 -8.36 -3.67 13.00
CA ASP A 187 -8.24 -2.44 13.80
C ASP A 187 -6.81 -1.87 13.78
N GLY A 188 -6.04 -2.18 12.73
CA GLY A 188 -4.63 -1.80 12.60
C GLY A 188 -4.41 -0.28 12.55
N ALA A 189 -3.33 0.17 13.18
CA ALA A 189 -3.00 1.59 13.35
C ALA A 189 -2.56 2.28 12.05
N GLU A 190 -2.16 1.51 11.02
CA GLU A 190 -1.69 2.07 9.74
C GLU A 190 -2.84 2.44 8.78
N ASN A 191 -4.10 2.39 9.25
CA ASN A 191 -5.28 2.67 8.42
C ASN A 191 -5.19 4.01 7.69
N ALA A 192 -4.78 5.08 8.37
CA ALA A 192 -4.66 6.40 7.74
C ALA A 192 -3.59 6.47 6.64
N ALA A 193 -2.53 5.66 6.72
CA ALA A 193 -1.52 5.58 5.65
C ALA A 193 -2.07 4.85 4.43
N ILE A 194 -2.80 3.76 4.65
CA ILE A 194 -3.44 2.98 3.59
C ILE A 194 -4.53 3.81 2.90
N GLU A 195 -5.39 4.51 3.64
CA GLU A 195 -6.43 5.38 3.07
C GLU A 195 -5.85 6.50 2.21
N ARG A 196 -4.74 7.10 2.62
CA ARG A 196 -4.03 8.08 1.77
C ARG A 196 -3.51 7.47 0.47
N ALA A 197 -3.07 6.22 0.50
CA ALA A 197 -2.67 5.50 -0.70
C ALA A 197 -3.87 5.11 -1.58
N GLU A 198 -4.99 4.71 -0.98
CA GLU A 198 -6.25 4.43 -1.69
C GLU A 198 -6.79 5.65 -2.44
N ILE A 199 -6.68 6.86 -1.86
CA ILE A 199 -7.07 8.11 -2.52
C ILE A 199 -6.27 8.37 -3.81
N ARG A 200 -5.06 7.84 -3.89
CA ARG A 200 -4.19 7.98 -5.08
C ARG A 200 -4.45 6.91 -6.14
N VAL A 201 -5.26 5.91 -5.87
CA VAL A 201 -5.65 4.90 -6.86
C VAL A 201 -6.54 5.56 -7.92
N PRO A 202 -6.26 5.39 -9.22
CA PRO A 202 -7.10 5.93 -10.28
C PRO A 202 -8.54 5.47 -10.12
N ARG A 203 -9.48 6.42 -10.21
CA ARG A 203 -10.90 6.12 -10.07
C ARG A 203 -11.48 5.62 -11.38
N PRO A 204 -12.18 4.48 -11.40
CA PRO A 204 -12.84 4.00 -12.60
C PRO A 204 -14.00 4.96 -12.95
N VAL A 205 -13.99 5.45 -14.19
CA VAL A 205 -15.05 6.32 -14.73
C VAL A 205 -15.39 5.87 -16.15
N ALA A 206 -16.58 6.22 -16.65
CA ALA A 206 -16.97 5.95 -18.03
C ALA A 206 -16.27 6.95 -18.98
N LEU A 207 -16.05 6.50 -20.22
CA LEU A 207 -15.55 7.37 -21.30
C LEU A 207 -16.45 8.59 -21.47
N GLY A 208 -15.87 9.78 -21.59
CA GLY A 208 -16.59 11.04 -21.69
C GLY A 208 -17.18 11.55 -20.37
N GLN A 209 -17.08 10.78 -19.29
CA GLN A 209 -17.55 11.21 -17.98
C GLN A 209 -16.47 12.01 -17.25
N GLN A 210 -16.85 13.20 -16.83
CA GLN A 210 -15.99 14.02 -15.97
C GLN A 210 -15.90 13.43 -14.57
N ALA A 211 -14.69 13.33 -14.04
CA ALA A 211 -14.46 12.95 -12.66
C ALA A 211 -14.97 14.05 -11.71
N ARG A 212 -16.22 13.99 -11.31
CA ARG A 212 -16.73 14.86 -10.24
C ARG A 212 -16.15 14.38 -8.92
N THR A 213 -15.36 15.22 -8.31
CA THR A 213 -14.79 14.99 -6.98
C THR A 213 -15.88 15.03 -5.92
N GLU A 214 -16.60 13.93 -5.69
CA GLU A 214 -17.50 13.81 -4.52
C GLU A 214 -16.71 13.88 -3.21
N ALA A 215 -15.49 13.41 -3.20
CA ALA A 215 -14.59 13.49 -2.04
C ALA A 215 -14.24 14.93 -1.59
N VAL A 216 -14.34 15.93 -2.48
CA VAL A 216 -14.18 17.35 -2.12
C VAL A 216 -15.44 17.89 -1.46
N ARG A 217 -16.63 17.38 -1.81
CA ARG A 217 -17.88 17.80 -1.16
C ARG A 217 -18.01 17.29 0.27
N GLU A 218 -17.53 16.11 0.58
CA GLU A 218 -17.64 15.53 1.93
C GLU A 218 -16.65 16.18 2.91
N ARG A 219 -15.49 16.67 2.42
CA ARG A 219 -14.55 17.47 3.22
C ARG A 219 -14.92 18.95 3.32
N ALA A 220 -15.77 19.46 2.46
CA ALA A 220 -16.20 20.85 2.43
C ALA A 220 -17.51 21.10 3.17
N GLN A 221 -18.01 20.17 3.99
CA GLN A 221 -19.02 20.48 4.99
C GLN A 221 -18.31 21.03 6.24
N PRO A 222 -18.19 22.35 6.40
CA PRO A 222 -17.76 22.92 7.67
C PRO A 222 -18.82 22.61 8.70
N ALA A 223 -18.38 22.12 9.87
CA ALA A 223 -19.18 22.24 11.08
C ALA A 223 -19.69 23.68 11.14
N ALA A 224 -21.00 23.85 11.28
CA ALA A 224 -21.70 25.12 11.20
C ALA A 224 -20.99 26.23 12.01
N GLY A 225 -20.52 27.25 11.32
CA GLY A 225 -20.03 28.49 11.87
C GLY A 225 -18.55 28.76 11.63
N GLN A 226 -18.22 29.30 10.43
CA GLN A 226 -17.15 30.29 10.26
C GLN A 226 -17.07 30.72 8.77
N ASP A 227 -17.35 32.00 8.58
CA ASP A 227 -16.95 32.97 7.57
C ASP A 227 -16.71 32.57 6.10
N ALA A 228 -17.61 33.08 5.28
CA ALA A 228 -17.66 33.07 3.82
C ALA A 228 -16.60 34.00 3.17
N ALA A 229 -15.32 33.67 3.22
CA ALA A 229 -14.28 34.47 2.56
C ALA A 229 -13.24 33.61 1.80
N GLY A 230 -13.62 32.43 1.30
CA GLY A 230 -12.71 31.54 0.55
C GLY A 230 -13.35 30.82 -0.65
N GLN A 231 -14.58 31.13 -1.00
CA GLN A 231 -15.36 30.34 -1.97
C GLN A 231 -15.14 30.72 -3.46
N GLY A 232 -14.16 31.54 -3.78
CA GLY A 232 -14.00 32.10 -5.14
C GLY A 232 -13.07 31.34 -6.09
N ALA A 233 -12.25 30.40 -5.62
CA ALA A 233 -11.19 29.80 -6.46
C ALA A 233 -11.48 28.39 -6.98
N ASP A 234 -12.48 27.68 -6.44
CA ASP A 234 -12.70 26.26 -6.73
C ASP A 234 -13.83 25.96 -7.73
N GLN A 235 -14.56 27.00 -8.19
CA GLN A 235 -15.77 26.83 -9.02
C GLN A 235 -15.51 26.68 -10.53
N HIS A 236 -14.23 26.78 -11.01
CA HIS A 236 -13.91 26.74 -12.44
C HIS A 236 -12.76 25.78 -12.81
N ARG A 237 -12.39 24.87 -11.94
CA ARG A 237 -11.39 23.86 -12.30
C ARG A 237 -12.10 22.77 -13.10
N GLU A 238 -11.85 22.72 -14.43
CA GLU A 238 -12.34 21.62 -15.24
C GLU A 238 -11.80 20.29 -14.68
N PRO A 239 -12.66 19.30 -14.46
CA PRO A 239 -12.25 18.01 -13.95
C PRO A 239 -11.48 17.23 -15.00
N LEU A 240 -10.57 16.34 -14.56
CA LEU A 240 -9.89 15.39 -15.43
C LEU A 240 -10.92 14.47 -16.10
N ALA A 241 -10.84 14.27 -17.41
CA ALA A 241 -11.69 13.36 -18.16
C ALA A 241 -10.99 12.82 -19.41
N ILE A 242 -11.21 11.55 -19.74
CA ILE A 242 -10.88 10.99 -21.05
C ILE A 242 -12.13 11.12 -21.90
N LEU A 243 -12.09 12.01 -22.90
CA LEU A 243 -13.25 12.40 -23.71
C LEU A 243 -13.57 11.38 -24.78
N GLY A 244 -12.53 10.80 -25.41
CA GLY A 244 -12.65 9.85 -26.48
C GLY A 244 -11.34 9.26 -26.89
N LEU A 245 -11.41 8.20 -27.70
CA LEU A 245 -10.26 7.69 -28.43
C LEU A 245 -10.67 7.48 -29.87
N HIS A 246 -9.73 7.73 -30.79
CA HIS A 246 -9.95 7.68 -32.23
C HIS A 246 -8.81 6.97 -32.90
N ARG A 247 -9.13 5.95 -33.73
CA ARG A 247 -8.15 5.27 -34.57
C ARG A 247 -7.97 6.04 -35.88
N GLN A 248 -6.75 6.23 -36.29
CA GLN A 248 -6.38 6.88 -37.53
C GLN A 248 -5.43 5.97 -38.35
N PRO A 249 -5.61 5.84 -39.64
CA PRO A 249 -4.66 5.13 -40.49
C PRO A 249 -3.27 5.77 -40.42
N GLY A 250 -2.24 4.95 -40.23
CA GLY A 250 -0.83 5.34 -40.30
C GLY A 250 -0.08 4.65 -41.42
N ASP A 251 1.19 5.03 -41.62
CA ASP A 251 1.99 4.46 -42.73
C ASP A 251 2.40 3.00 -42.47
N ALA A 252 2.82 2.66 -41.30
CA ALA A 252 3.23 1.30 -40.90
C ALA A 252 2.22 0.64 -39.97
N HIS A 253 1.76 1.36 -38.95
CA HIS A 253 0.76 0.96 -38.01
C HIS A 253 -0.30 2.03 -37.88
N ASP A 254 -1.52 1.64 -37.53
CA ASP A 254 -2.55 2.62 -37.20
C ASP A 254 -2.17 3.35 -35.92
N ARG A 255 -2.56 4.62 -35.85
CA ARG A 255 -2.36 5.47 -34.69
C ARG A 255 -3.65 5.60 -33.90
N VAL A 256 -3.54 5.61 -32.59
CA VAL A 256 -4.64 5.95 -31.69
C VAL A 256 -4.39 7.34 -31.11
N VAL A 257 -5.41 8.19 -31.19
CA VAL A 257 -5.43 9.50 -30.55
C VAL A 257 -6.42 9.46 -29.40
N VAL A 258 -5.99 9.87 -28.23
CA VAL A 258 -6.81 9.94 -27.00
C VAL A 258 -6.94 11.40 -26.59
N ASP A 259 -8.15 11.86 -26.44
CA ASP A 259 -8.49 13.22 -26.03
C ASP A 259 -8.70 13.25 -24.52
N VAL A 260 -7.88 14.03 -23.81
CA VAL A 260 -7.93 14.19 -22.35
C VAL A 260 -8.21 15.65 -21.99
N ALA A 261 -9.35 15.89 -21.37
CA ALA A 261 -9.64 17.19 -20.76
C ALA A 261 -8.98 17.31 -19.40
N ALA A 262 -8.35 18.44 -19.14
CA ALA A 262 -7.75 18.75 -17.85
C ALA A 262 -7.64 20.28 -17.67
N PRO A 263 -7.51 20.77 -16.41
CA PRO A 263 -7.34 22.19 -16.17
C PRO A 263 -6.15 22.77 -16.92
N THR A 264 -6.29 24.01 -17.39
CA THR A 264 -5.21 24.70 -18.10
C THR A 264 -3.96 24.85 -17.22
N GLY A 265 -2.79 24.55 -17.77
CA GLY A 265 -1.50 24.66 -17.07
C GLY A 265 -1.20 23.54 -16.09
N VAL A 266 -2.08 22.55 -15.91
CA VAL A 266 -1.84 21.37 -15.11
C VAL A 266 -1.20 20.28 -15.99
N PRO A 267 -0.04 19.73 -15.63
CA PRO A 267 0.56 18.59 -16.32
C PRO A 267 -0.37 17.37 -16.23
N VAL A 268 -0.49 16.66 -17.32
CA VAL A 268 -1.22 15.39 -17.41
C VAL A 268 -0.33 14.37 -18.08
N ASP A 269 -0.34 13.15 -17.56
CA ASP A 269 0.21 11.98 -18.23
C ASP A 269 -0.90 10.96 -18.55
N LEU A 270 -0.68 10.17 -19.58
CA LEU A 270 -1.58 9.12 -20.00
C LEU A 270 -0.81 7.80 -20.13
N PHE A 271 -1.39 6.75 -19.57
CA PHE A 271 -0.90 5.38 -19.67
C PHE A 271 -1.95 4.53 -20.36
N VAL A 272 -1.53 3.56 -21.16
CA VAL A 272 -2.40 2.66 -21.89
C VAL A 272 -1.98 1.21 -21.65
N GLU A 273 -2.96 0.37 -21.35
CA GLU A 273 -2.77 -1.07 -21.19
C GLU A 273 -3.68 -1.80 -22.17
N GLY A 274 -3.18 -2.86 -22.79
CA GLY A 274 -3.97 -3.75 -23.63
C GLY A 274 -4.89 -4.67 -22.84
N PRO A 275 -5.72 -5.47 -23.53
CA PRO A 275 -6.64 -6.41 -22.88
C PRO A 275 -5.94 -7.49 -22.06
N THR A 276 -4.69 -7.81 -22.40
CA THR A 276 -3.86 -8.81 -21.72
C THR A 276 -2.43 -8.29 -21.54
N PRO A 277 -1.64 -8.81 -20.58
CA PRO A 277 -0.27 -8.36 -20.32
C PRO A 277 0.72 -8.54 -21.49
N ASP A 278 0.38 -9.33 -22.49
CA ASP A 278 1.23 -9.57 -23.68
C ASP A 278 1.10 -8.45 -24.73
N TRP A 279 0.21 -7.48 -24.51
CA TRP A 279 0.15 -6.28 -25.33
C TRP A 279 1.24 -5.31 -24.86
N SER A 280 2.25 -5.10 -25.68
CA SER A 280 3.35 -4.17 -25.42
C SER A 280 3.11 -2.86 -26.18
N LEU A 281 2.06 -2.14 -25.82
CA LEU A 281 1.70 -0.90 -26.48
C LEU A 281 2.72 0.20 -26.15
N PRO A 282 3.15 1.02 -27.14
CA PRO A 282 4.02 2.15 -26.89
C PRO A 282 3.36 3.16 -25.95
N LEU A 283 4.18 3.82 -25.14
CA LEU A 283 3.69 4.86 -24.23
C LEU A 283 3.11 6.04 -25.02
N PRO A 284 1.87 6.48 -24.70
CA PRO A 284 1.26 7.63 -25.34
C PRO A 284 2.16 8.87 -25.21
N GLN A 285 2.35 9.58 -26.29
CA GLN A 285 3.09 10.84 -26.34
C GLN A 285 2.10 12.01 -26.40
N GLN A 286 2.32 13.02 -25.61
CA GLN A 286 1.48 14.21 -25.65
C GLN A 286 1.82 15.02 -26.92
N GLY A 287 0.82 15.19 -27.78
CA GLY A 287 0.86 16.06 -28.95
C GLY A 287 0.42 17.49 -28.63
N ALA A 288 -0.25 18.11 -29.61
CA ALA A 288 -0.79 19.46 -29.44
C ALA A 288 -1.87 19.53 -28.38
N ALA A 289 -2.07 20.70 -27.79
CA ALA A 289 -3.18 20.98 -26.88
C ALA A 289 -4.11 22.01 -27.51
N ASP A 290 -5.42 21.80 -27.37
CA ASP A 290 -6.45 22.76 -27.79
C ASP A 290 -7.25 23.20 -26.55
N GLY A 291 -6.91 24.36 -26.02
CA GLY A 291 -7.50 24.87 -24.79
C GLY A 291 -7.24 23.97 -23.57
N THR A 292 -8.30 23.33 -23.07
CA THR A 292 -8.23 22.38 -21.95
C THR A 292 -8.09 20.93 -22.40
N VAL A 293 -8.15 20.65 -23.72
CA VAL A 293 -8.01 19.32 -24.29
C VAL A 293 -6.55 19.08 -24.69
N ARG A 294 -6.01 17.94 -24.27
CA ARG A 294 -4.70 17.44 -24.64
C ARG A 294 -4.86 16.20 -25.47
N HIS A 295 -4.17 16.13 -26.60
CA HIS A 295 -4.16 14.98 -27.48
C HIS A 295 -2.95 14.12 -27.16
N PHE A 296 -3.19 12.85 -26.86
CA PHE A 296 -2.14 11.85 -26.66
C PHE A 296 -2.19 10.87 -27.83
N GLU A 297 -1.04 10.50 -28.36
CA GLU A 297 -0.94 9.63 -29.52
C GLU A 297 -0.02 8.45 -29.24
N PHE A 298 -0.38 7.26 -29.74
CA PHE A 298 0.48 6.08 -29.77
C PHE A 298 0.17 5.22 -31.01
N GLU A 299 1.14 4.43 -31.46
CA GLU A 299 0.97 3.49 -32.56
C GLU A 299 0.44 2.16 -32.05
N LEU A 300 -0.39 1.49 -32.86
CA LEU A 300 -0.88 0.13 -32.57
C LEU A 300 0.16 -0.91 -32.99
N GLU A 301 1.27 -0.94 -32.28
CA GLU A 301 2.33 -1.94 -32.43
C GLU A 301 2.50 -2.73 -31.12
N GLY A 302 3.28 -3.82 -31.15
CA GLY A 302 3.51 -4.65 -29.97
C GLY A 302 2.30 -5.52 -29.57
N LEU A 303 1.38 -5.75 -30.49
CA LEU A 303 0.24 -6.65 -30.29
C LEU A 303 0.71 -8.11 -30.31
N PRO A 304 0.11 -8.99 -29.47
CA PRO A 304 0.37 -10.42 -29.54
C PRO A 304 0.05 -11.00 -30.92
N PRO A 305 0.69 -12.10 -31.34
CA PRO A 305 0.32 -12.83 -32.54
C PRO A 305 -1.19 -13.15 -32.53
N ASP A 306 -1.86 -12.93 -33.67
CA ASP A 306 -3.30 -13.16 -33.86
C ASP A 306 -4.25 -12.22 -33.08
N ALA A 307 -3.74 -11.25 -32.29
CA ALA A 307 -4.55 -10.24 -31.66
C ALA A 307 -5.18 -9.32 -32.72
N LYS A 308 -6.44 -8.95 -32.49
CA LYS A 308 -7.14 -7.96 -33.32
C LYS A 308 -7.25 -6.66 -32.51
N ALA A 309 -6.86 -5.57 -33.13
CA ALA A 309 -7.01 -4.24 -32.55
C ALA A 309 -8.49 -3.83 -32.50
N GLU A 310 -9.27 -4.19 -33.53
CA GLU A 310 -10.69 -3.87 -33.64
C GLU A 310 -11.49 -4.49 -32.49
N GLY A 311 -12.23 -3.67 -31.74
CA GLY A 311 -13.01 -4.09 -30.59
C GLY A 311 -12.19 -4.40 -29.33
N ALA A 312 -10.86 -4.25 -29.37
CA ALA A 312 -10.01 -4.48 -28.21
C ALA A 312 -10.33 -3.50 -27.09
N ALA A 313 -10.47 -4.00 -25.86
CA ALA A 313 -10.71 -3.19 -24.68
C ALA A 313 -9.37 -2.66 -24.15
N LEU A 314 -9.12 -1.38 -24.29
CA LEU A 314 -7.95 -0.71 -23.72
C LEU A 314 -8.29 -0.12 -22.35
N THR A 315 -7.37 -0.22 -21.41
CA THR A 315 -7.43 0.50 -20.13
C THR A 315 -6.57 1.74 -20.23
N LEU A 316 -7.20 2.91 -20.09
CA LEU A 316 -6.57 4.22 -20.18
C LEU A 316 -6.51 4.83 -18.78
N THR A 317 -5.31 5.14 -18.29
CA THR A 317 -5.11 5.79 -17.00
C THR A 317 -4.57 7.20 -17.21
N ALA A 318 -5.39 8.21 -16.95
CA ALA A 318 -4.97 9.61 -16.98
C ALA A 318 -4.62 10.08 -15.57
N VAL A 319 -3.46 10.71 -15.43
CA VAL A 319 -2.91 11.18 -14.15
C VAL A 319 -2.57 12.67 -14.24
N SER A 320 -3.04 13.43 -13.26
CA SER A 320 -2.63 14.82 -13.04
C SER A 320 -2.06 14.98 -11.63
N CYS A 321 -1.58 16.18 -11.27
CA CYS A 321 -0.96 16.42 -9.96
C CYS A 321 -1.85 15.98 -8.76
N ASP A 322 -3.16 16.17 -8.88
CA ASP A 322 -4.10 16.00 -7.76
C ASP A 322 -5.21 14.97 -8.03
N ASP A 323 -5.24 14.38 -9.22
CA ASP A 323 -6.33 13.49 -9.63
C ASP A 323 -5.85 12.40 -10.60
N ALA A 324 -6.47 11.23 -10.53
CA ALA A 324 -6.21 10.12 -11.44
C ALA A 324 -7.51 9.38 -11.73
N ILE A 325 -7.71 9.06 -13.01
CA ILE A 325 -8.88 8.32 -13.49
C ILE A 325 -8.46 7.16 -14.38
N GLU A 326 -9.29 6.13 -14.39
CA GLU A 326 -9.12 4.96 -15.23
C GLU A 326 -10.39 4.73 -16.05
N VAL A 327 -10.24 4.53 -17.34
CA VAL A 327 -11.32 4.29 -18.29
C VAL A 327 -11.03 3.03 -19.09
N THR A 328 -11.99 2.12 -19.18
CA THR A 328 -11.96 1.06 -20.18
C THR A 328 -12.70 1.54 -21.43
N ALA A 329 -12.01 1.57 -22.56
CA ALA A 329 -12.57 1.98 -23.85
C ALA A 329 -12.28 0.93 -24.93
N HIS A 330 -13.17 0.80 -25.90
CA HIS A 330 -12.99 -0.14 -27.02
C HIS A 330 -12.46 0.60 -28.23
N LEU A 331 -11.50 -0.02 -28.93
CA LEU A 331 -11.04 0.44 -30.23
C LEU A 331 -12.11 0.14 -31.29
N ASP A 332 -12.39 1.13 -32.13
CA ASP A 332 -13.32 0.99 -33.28
C ASP A 332 -12.72 0.13 -34.40
#